data_d1a0f544564b2fbacd31ff596d12bcaf
#
_entry.id   d1a0f544564b2fbacd31ff596d12bcaf
#
_cell.length_a   1.000
_cell.length_b   1.000
_cell.length_c   1.000
_cell.angle_alpha   90.00
_cell.angle_beta   90.00
_cell.angle_gamma   90.00
#
_symmetry.space_group_name_H-M   'P 1'
#
loop_
_entity.id
_entity.type
_entity.pdbx_description
1 polymer ?
#
loop_
_entity_poly.entity_id
_entity_poly.type
_entity_poly.pdbx_seq_one_letter_code
_entity_poly.pdbx_strand_id
1 'polypeptide(L)'
;MKTPDLIDQHFEPLRLSALKRCAGKDECDLVIKAYQFAKEAHKNQKRISGDPIIMHSIDVARIVVDEIGLGYKSIVTALLHHIFTDTDYSKEEIAGMFGEKVGELVEGLGKMERVFAAQNKTQEETFKQMLLTVNQDVRVLLIKLADRLHNLRNLEELPVEKRARNLGESMYVFAPLAHQMGLYSIKSEIENIWMKYALPAEYREIEDKVKAEMGRQGTEITQTFLEPIKEILAGEGLNFTVSTRIKTPYSIWSKMKKRNVPFEEVF
;
A
#
# COMPACT_ATOMS: atom_id res chain seq x y z
N MET A 1 26.77 -19.28 15.40
CA MET A 1 25.82 -18.20 15.08
C MET A 1 24.44 -18.83 14.96
N LYS A 2 23.43 -18.35 15.71
CA LYS A 2 22.03 -18.81 15.51
C LYS A 2 21.59 -18.41 14.11
N THR A 3 20.98 -19.32 13.37
CA THR A 3 20.33 -18.99 12.08
C THR A 3 19.33 -17.87 12.32
N PRO A 4 19.36 -16.76 11.54
CA PRO A 4 18.38 -15.69 11.71
C PRO A 4 16.97 -16.26 11.62
N ASP A 5 16.09 -15.84 12.51
CA ASP A 5 14.68 -16.16 12.48
C ASP A 5 14.09 -15.66 11.14
N LEU A 6 13.15 -16.39 10.56
CA LEU A 6 12.49 -16.03 9.30
C LEU A 6 11.88 -14.61 9.37
N ILE A 7 11.36 -14.22 10.52
CA ILE A 7 10.80 -12.88 10.75
C ILE A 7 11.89 -11.81 10.69
N ASP A 8 13.08 -12.08 11.25
CA ASP A 8 14.20 -11.13 11.20
C ASP A 8 14.72 -10.95 9.77
N GLN A 9 14.75 -12.02 8.98
CA GLN A 9 15.09 -11.96 7.56
C GLN A 9 14.06 -11.14 6.77
N HIS A 10 12.77 -11.26 7.09
CA HIS A 10 11.70 -10.50 6.46
C HIS A 10 11.74 -9.01 6.83
N PHE A 11 12.21 -8.66 8.03
CA PHE A 11 12.38 -7.28 8.48
C PHE A 11 13.56 -6.56 7.81
N GLU A 12 14.60 -7.26 7.39
CA GLU A 12 15.84 -6.65 6.90
C GLU A 12 15.64 -5.69 5.70
N PRO A 13 14.83 -5.98 4.68
CA PRO A 13 14.50 -5.02 3.61
C PRO A 13 13.88 -3.73 4.15
N LEU A 14 12.94 -3.83 5.10
CA LEU A 14 12.33 -2.65 5.73
C LEU A 14 13.38 -1.81 6.48
N ARG A 15 14.29 -2.47 7.22
CA ARG A 15 15.37 -1.79 7.95
C ARG A 15 16.25 -0.98 7.00
N LEU A 16 16.62 -1.56 5.85
CA LEU A 16 17.43 -0.86 4.83
C LEU A 16 16.69 0.33 4.19
N SER A 17 15.39 0.21 3.93
CA SER A 17 14.57 1.31 3.43
C SER A 17 14.38 2.41 4.47
N ALA A 18 14.17 2.05 5.74
CA ALA A 18 14.04 3.01 6.83
C ALA A 18 15.31 3.84 7.03
N LEU A 19 16.50 3.25 6.89
CA LEU A 19 17.77 3.96 6.98
C LEU A 19 17.87 5.16 6.01
N LYS A 20 17.24 5.10 4.86
CA LYS A 20 17.21 6.17 3.86
C LYS A 20 16.25 7.32 4.23
N ARG A 21 15.38 7.11 5.22
CA ARG A 21 14.33 8.03 5.66
C ARG A 21 14.52 8.56 7.07
N CYS A 22 15.46 8.01 7.83
CA CYS A 22 15.83 8.50 9.15
C CYS A 22 16.82 9.66 9.02
N ALA A 23 16.60 10.72 9.79
CA ALA A 23 17.52 11.86 9.85
C ALA A 23 18.78 11.58 10.69
N GLY A 24 18.74 10.55 11.54
CA GLY A 24 19.84 10.17 12.41
C GLY A 24 19.67 8.79 13.04
N LYS A 25 20.66 8.40 13.84
CA LYS A 25 20.72 7.09 14.47
C LYS A 25 19.51 6.84 15.39
N ASP A 26 19.13 7.84 16.19
CA ASP A 26 18.04 7.72 17.17
C ASP A 26 16.71 7.36 16.51
N GLU A 27 16.42 7.93 15.33
CA GLU A 27 15.22 7.61 14.57
C GLU A 27 15.23 6.17 14.05
N CYS A 28 16.38 5.70 13.59
CA CYS A 28 16.55 4.33 13.14
C CYS A 28 16.44 3.33 14.31
N ASP A 29 17.00 3.67 15.46
CA ASP A 29 16.92 2.84 16.67
C ASP A 29 15.46 2.73 17.15
N LEU A 30 14.64 3.79 17.00
CA LEU A 30 13.19 3.71 17.28
C LEU A 30 12.45 2.77 16.33
N VAL A 31 12.80 2.70 15.05
CA VAL A 31 12.21 1.73 14.11
C VAL A 31 12.56 0.30 14.52
N ILE A 32 13.83 0.04 14.88
CA ILE A 32 14.27 -1.29 15.35
C ILE A 32 13.56 -1.65 16.65
N LYS A 33 13.45 -0.70 17.58
CA LYS A 33 12.74 -0.88 18.87
C LYS A 33 11.28 -1.22 18.64
N ALA A 34 10.61 -0.52 17.71
CA ALA A 34 9.20 -0.77 17.38
C ALA A 34 9.00 -2.16 16.77
N TYR A 35 9.90 -2.60 15.89
CA TYR A 35 9.88 -3.94 15.35
C TYR A 35 10.01 -5.00 16.45
N GLN A 36 11.02 -4.87 17.34
CA GLN A 36 11.25 -5.82 18.43
C GLN A 36 10.06 -5.87 19.39
N PHE A 37 9.51 -4.72 19.72
CA PHE A 37 8.35 -4.60 20.58
C PHE A 37 7.11 -5.26 19.95
N ALA A 38 6.81 -4.96 18.68
CA ALA A 38 5.67 -5.56 17.96
C ALA A 38 5.85 -7.09 17.81
N LYS A 39 7.06 -7.56 17.51
CA LYS A 39 7.39 -8.98 17.42
C LYS A 39 7.10 -9.73 18.73
N GLU A 40 7.46 -9.15 19.87
CA GLU A 40 7.20 -9.75 21.18
C GLU A 40 5.72 -9.65 21.56
N ALA A 41 5.08 -8.49 21.35
CA ALA A 41 3.67 -8.28 21.67
C ALA A 41 2.74 -9.25 20.92
N HIS A 42 3.08 -9.57 19.67
CA HIS A 42 2.30 -10.44 18.80
C HIS A 42 2.85 -11.87 18.62
N LYS A 43 3.78 -12.29 19.46
CA LYS A 43 4.54 -13.57 19.29
C LYS A 43 3.67 -14.82 19.16
N ASN A 44 2.46 -14.81 19.77
CA ASN A 44 1.53 -15.94 19.77
C ASN A 44 0.36 -15.73 18.79
N GLN A 45 0.32 -14.62 18.05
CA GLN A 45 -0.79 -14.27 17.18
C GLN A 45 -0.46 -14.58 15.72
N LYS A 46 -1.43 -15.16 15.04
CA LYS A 46 -1.32 -15.57 13.63
C LYS A 46 -2.48 -15.02 12.81
N ARG A 47 -2.22 -14.73 11.56
CA ARG A 47 -3.24 -14.44 10.54
C ARG A 47 -4.03 -15.70 10.20
N ILE A 48 -5.11 -15.55 9.44
CA ILE A 48 -5.89 -16.67 8.90
C ILE A 48 -5.04 -17.57 7.99
N SER A 49 -4.06 -16.99 7.28
CA SER A 49 -3.06 -17.73 6.48
C SER A 49 -2.15 -18.64 7.31
N GLY A 50 -2.09 -18.44 8.64
CA GLY A 50 -1.16 -19.13 9.54
C GLY A 50 0.14 -18.39 9.81
N ASP A 51 0.41 -17.30 9.07
CA ASP A 51 1.61 -16.49 9.24
C ASP A 51 1.55 -15.64 10.52
N PRO A 52 2.70 -15.35 11.16
CA PRO A 52 2.76 -14.41 12.27
C PRO A 52 2.22 -13.03 11.87
N ILE A 53 1.40 -12.41 12.72
CA ILE A 53 0.83 -11.07 12.46
C ILE A 53 1.89 -10.03 12.16
N ILE A 54 3.04 -10.10 12.80
CA ILE A 54 4.16 -9.16 12.60
C ILE A 54 4.64 -9.10 11.14
N MET A 55 4.54 -10.20 10.36
CA MET A 55 4.91 -10.21 8.94
C MET A 55 4.07 -9.18 8.15
N HIS A 56 2.76 -9.15 8.40
CA HIS A 56 1.87 -8.14 7.82
C HIS A 56 2.26 -6.72 8.22
N SER A 57 2.57 -6.48 9.50
CA SER A 57 2.96 -5.14 9.97
C SER A 57 4.27 -4.67 9.31
N ILE A 58 5.21 -5.59 9.06
CA ILE A 58 6.45 -5.31 8.32
C ILE A 58 6.11 -4.91 6.87
N ASP A 59 5.25 -5.66 6.19
CA ASP A 59 4.88 -5.39 4.80
C ASP A 59 4.10 -4.08 4.65
N VAL A 60 3.19 -3.78 5.57
CA VAL A 60 2.51 -2.47 5.62
C VAL A 60 3.52 -1.34 5.81
N ALA A 61 4.49 -1.50 6.72
CA ALA A 61 5.54 -0.51 6.94
C ALA A 61 6.44 -0.33 5.69
N ARG A 62 6.67 -1.40 4.90
CA ARG A 62 7.37 -1.31 3.62
C ARG A 62 6.60 -0.49 2.59
N ILE A 63 5.30 -0.69 2.45
CA ILE A 63 4.46 0.14 1.59
C ILE A 63 4.54 1.62 2.02
N VAL A 64 4.47 1.87 3.33
CA VAL A 64 4.57 3.22 3.91
C VAL A 64 5.89 3.92 3.55
N VAL A 65 7.02 3.22 3.60
CA VAL A 65 8.33 3.81 3.32
C VAL A 65 8.69 3.81 1.84
N ASP A 66 8.44 2.72 1.12
CA ASP A 66 8.94 2.53 -0.24
C ASP A 66 7.97 3.11 -1.29
N GLU A 67 6.66 2.98 -1.09
CA GLU A 67 5.65 3.35 -2.08
C GLU A 67 5.00 4.71 -1.76
N ILE A 68 4.74 5.01 -0.48
CA ILE A 68 4.17 6.30 -0.06
C ILE A 68 5.26 7.33 0.27
N GLY A 69 6.42 6.88 0.75
CA GLY A 69 7.58 7.73 1.01
C GLY A 69 7.55 8.46 2.34
N LEU A 70 6.87 7.92 3.36
CA LEU A 70 6.78 8.53 4.69
C LEU A 70 8.03 8.27 5.55
N GLY A 71 8.24 9.13 6.56
CA GLY A 71 9.37 9.06 7.48
C GLY A 71 9.15 8.11 8.67
N TYR A 72 10.17 8.04 9.55
CA TYR A 72 10.28 7.06 10.62
C TYR A 72 9.06 6.97 11.55
N LYS A 73 8.41 8.09 11.92
CA LYS A 73 7.21 8.05 12.78
C LYS A 73 6.07 7.24 12.17
N SER A 74 5.88 7.35 10.86
CA SER A 74 4.88 6.58 10.14
C SER A 74 5.28 5.11 9.99
N ILE A 75 6.58 4.81 9.83
CA ILE A 75 7.11 3.44 9.81
C ILE A 75 6.88 2.78 11.17
N VAL A 76 7.25 3.46 12.26
CA VAL A 76 7.01 3.00 13.65
C VAL A 76 5.51 2.76 13.88
N THR A 77 4.67 3.71 13.47
CA THR A 77 3.20 3.58 13.58
C THR A 77 2.67 2.39 12.79
N ALA A 78 3.16 2.16 11.58
CA ALA A 78 2.77 1.01 10.76
C ALA A 78 3.17 -0.33 11.40
N LEU A 79 4.34 -0.41 12.04
CA LEU A 79 4.75 -1.59 12.80
C LEU A 79 3.86 -1.86 14.01
N LEU A 80 3.27 -0.81 14.60
CA LEU A 80 2.46 -0.86 15.82
C LEU A 80 0.95 -0.78 15.56
N HIS A 81 0.48 -0.80 14.30
CA HIS A 81 -0.90 -0.44 13.98
C HIS A 81 -1.96 -1.40 14.55
N HIS A 82 -1.60 -2.63 14.88
CA HIS A 82 -2.48 -3.60 15.54
C HIS A 82 -2.37 -3.61 17.07
N ILE A 83 -1.48 -2.79 17.66
CA ILE A 83 -1.18 -2.91 19.09
C ILE A 83 -2.40 -2.64 19.97
N PHE A 84 -3.27 -1.67 19.60
CA PHE A 84 -4.46 -1.33 20.37
C PHE A 84 -5.68 -2.20 20.07
N THR A 85 -5.65 -3.00 19.03
CA THR A 85 -6.73 -3.94 18.70
C THR A 85 -6.48 -5.33 19.26
N ASP A 86 -5.21 -5.70 19.35
CA ASP A 86 -4.80 -7.08 19.60
C ASP A 86 -4.09 -7.27 20.94
N THR A 87 -3.86 -6.17 21.69
CA THR A 87 -3.20 -6.18 23.00
C THR A 87 -3.84 -5.15 23.95
N ASP A 88 -3.46 -5.19 25.24
CA ASP A 88 -3.98 -4.31 26.29
C ASP A 88 -3.12 -3.04 26.51
N TYR A 89 -2.17 -2.74 25.64
CA TYR A 89 -1.34 -1.55 25.77
C TYR A 89 -2.19 -0.26 25.61
N SER A 90 -1.91 0.72 26.49
CA SER A 90 -2.54 2.04 26.44
C SER A 90 -1.79 3.00 25.51
N LYS A 91 -2.47 4.10 25.15
CA LYS A 91 -1.85 5.19 24.38
C LYS A 91 -0.65 5.79 25.10
N GLU A 92 -0.78 5.99 26.42
CA GLU A 92 0.23 6.59 27.30
C GLU A 92 1.51 5.74 27.34
N GLU A 93 1.38 4.41 27.38
CA GLU A 93 2.52 3.49 27.31
C GLU A 93 3.23 3.58 25.97
N ILE A 94 2.49 3.56 24.86
CA ILE A 94 3.07 3.69 23.51
C ILE A 94 3.72 5.07 23.33
N ALA A 95 3.06 6.14 23.80
CA ALA A 95 3.62 7.49 23.74
C ALA A 95 4.91 7.61 24.57
N GLY A 96 4.96 7.00 25.75
CA GLY A 96 6.16 6.97 26.59
C GLY A 96 7.34 6.23 25.96
N MET A 97 7.08 5.19 25.16
CA MET A 97 8.11 4.39 24.51
C MET A 97 8.60 4.94 23.18
N PHE A 98 7.70 5.54 22.37
CA PHE A 98 7.94 5.91 20.97
C PHE A 98 7.67 7.38 20.67
N GLY A 99 7.24 8.15 21.66
CA GLY A 99 6.90 9.56 21.57
C GLY A 99 5.41 9.84 21.35
N GLU A 100 4.97 11.00 21.85
CA GLU A 100 3.55 11.40 21.85
C GLU A 100 2.91 11.30 20.46
N LYS A 101 3.65 11.75 19.42
CA LYS A 101 3.12 11.73 18.05
C LYS A 101 2.86 10.32 17.51
N VAL A 102 3.64 9.34 17.90
CA VAL A 102 3.40 7.93 17.53
C VAL A 102 2.16 7.40 18.26
N GLY A 103 2.03 7.70 19.56
CA GLY A 103 0.84 7.33 20.33
C GLY A 103 -0.46 7.89 19.71
N GLU A 104 -0.47 9.17 19.31
CA GLU A 104 -1.59 9.79 18.59
C GLU A 104 -1.94 9.09 17.28
N LEU A 105 -0.91 8.77 16.47
CA LEU A 105 -1.11 8.11 15.17
C LEU A 105 -1.67 6.70 15.33
N VAL A 106 -1.14 5.90 16.27
CA VAL A 106 -1.64 4.54 16.53
C VAL A 106 -3.07 4.60 17.09
N GLU A 107 -3.39 5.54 17.98
CA GLU A 107 -4.76 5.76 18.45
C GLU A 107 -5.72 6.15 17.32
N GLY A 108 -5.26 7.02 16.40
CA GLY A 108 -6.01 7.40 15.20
C GLY A 108 -6.35 6.21 14.32
N LEU A 109 -5.38 5.29 14.11
CA LEU A 109 -5.60 4.05 13.36
C LEU A 109 -6.63 3.14 14.06
N GLY A 110 -6.53 2.96 15.37
CA GLY A 110 -7.50 2.19 16.14
C GLY A 110 -8.93 2.79 16.10
N LYS A 111 -9.06 4.12 16.11
CA LYS A 111 -10.36 4.80 15.91
C LYS A 111 -10.91 4.54 14.51
N MET A 112 -10.05 4.65 13.48
CA MET A 112 -10.43 4.39 12.09
C MET A 112 -10.88 2.93 11.89
N GLU A 113 -10.20 1.97 12.49
CA GLU A 113 -10.56 0.56 12.40
C GLU A 113 -11.95 0.28 12.98
N ARG A 114 -12.28 0.88 14.11
CA ARG A 114 -13.65 0.82 14.70
C ARG A 114 -14.71 1.39 13.77
N VAL A 115 -14.40 2.46 13.03
CA VAL A 115 -15.32 3.05 12.04
C VAL A 115 -15.63 2.05 10.93
N PHE A 116 -14.61 1.37 10.40
CA PHE A 116 -14.78 0.34 9.35
C PHE A 116 -15.40 -0.97 9.87
N ALA A 117 -15.18 -1.33 11.13
CA ALA A 117 -15.76 -2.53 11.73
C ALA A 117 -17.27 -2.42 12.01
N ALA A 118 -17.82 -1.20 12.13
CA ALA A 118 -19.23 -0.97 12.42
C ALA A 118 -20.13 -1.44 11.27
N GLN A 119 -20.94 -2.48 11.50
CA GLN A 119 -21.75 -3.15 10.48
C GLN A 119 -22.99 -2.37 10.01
N ASN A 120 -23.46 -1.38 10.79
CA ASN A 120 -24.74 -0.71 10.56
C ASN A 120 -24.60 0.70 9.95
N LYS A 121 -23.45 1.05 9.36
CA LYS A 121 -23.21 2.37 8.77
C LYS A 121 -23.28 2.31 7.26
N THR A 122 -23.84 3.36 6.66
CA THR A 122 -23.77 3.59 5.23
C THR A 122 -22.33 3.89 4.78
N GLN A 123 -22.03 3.72 3.51
CA GLN A 123 -20.72 4.10 2.95
C GLN A 123 -20.45 5.60 3.15
N GLU A 124 -21.49 6.44 3.05
CA GLU A 124 -21.39 7.89 3.25
C GLU A 124 -21.02 8.25 4.72
N GLU A 125 -21.66 7.62 5.69
CA GLU A 125 -21.35 7.80 7.12
C GLU A 125 -19.95 7.33 7.46
N THR A 126 -19.53 6.19 6.92
CA THR A 126 -18.18 5.65 7.07
C THR A 126 -17.14 6.64 6.49
N PHE A 127 -17.39 7.14 5.28
CA PHE A 127 -16.52 8.13 4.64
C PHE A 127 -16.44 9.44 5.41
N LYS A 128 -17.59 9.98 5.87
CA LYS A 128 -17.65 11.20 6.69
C LYS A 128 -16.87 11.05 8.01
N GLN A 129 -17.05 9.94 8.69
CA GLN A 129 -16.32 9.68 9.95
C GLN A 129 -14.82 9.48 9.73
N MET A 130 -14.45 8.83 8.63
CA MET A 130 -13.05 8.71 8.22
C MET A 130 -12.42 10.09 7.99
N LEU A 131 -13.10 10.99 7.25
CA LEU A 131 -12.62 12.36 7.03
C LEU A 131 -12.46 13.15 8.35
N LEU A 132 -13.36 12.97 9.32
CA LEU A 132 -13.23 13.59 10.63
C LEU A 132 -12.01 13.06 11.41
N THR A 133 -11.69 11.79 11.28
CA THR A 133 -10.48 11.20 11.90
C THR A 133 -9.21 11.72 11.24
N VAL A 134 -9.23 11.95 9.92
CA VAL A 134 -8.10 12.47 9.12
C VAL A 134 -7.80 13.94 9.42
N ASN A 135 -8.78 14.72 9.86
CA ASN A 135 -8.55 16.13 10.26
C ASN A 135 -7.46 16.31 11.33
N GLN A 136 -7.13 15.27 12.10
CA GLN A 136 -6.09 15.32 13.11
C GLN A 136 -4.70 15.08 12.49
N ASP A 137 -4.55 14.09 11.62
CA ASP A 137 -3.27 13.79 10.93
C ASP A 137 -3.49 12.89 9.70
N VAL A 138 -3.15 13.42 8.53
CA VAL A 138 -3.30 12.71 7.26
C VAL A 138 -2.50 11.40 7.18
N ARG A 139 -1.43 11.26 7.97
CA ARG A 139 -0.63 10.03 8.02
C ARG A 139 -1.42 8.81 8.47
N VAL A 140 -2.43 8.99 9.32
CA VAL A 140 -3.35 7.92 9.73
C VAL A 140 -4.03 7.32 8.51
N LEU A 141 -4.54 8.16 7.60
CA LEU A 141 -5.16 7.69 6.36
C LEU A 141 -4.15 7.01 5.42
N LEU A 142 -2.96 7.58 5.29
CA LEU A 142 -1.92 7.01 4.43
C LEU A 142 -1.45 5.62 4.90
N ILE A 143 -1.30 5.43 6.22
CA ILE A 143 -0.96 4.13 6.79
C ILE A 143 -2.14 3.15 6.61
N LYS A 144 -3.39 3.61 6.81
CA LYS A 144 -4.57 2.75 6.57
C LYS A 144 -4.73 2.38 5.09
N LEU A 145 -4.35 3.27 4.17
CA LEU A 145 -4.29 2.96 2.75
C LEU A 145 -3.24 1.88 2.44
N ALA A 146 -2.06 1.94 3.09
CA ALA A 146 -1.02 0.91 2.97
C ALA A 146 -1.50 -0.45 3.49
N ASP A 147 -2.17 -0.48 4.66
CA ASP A 147 -2.79 -1.69 5.21
C ASP A 147 -3.84 -2.26 4.24
N ARG A 148 -4.72 -1.40 3.70
CA ARG A 148 -5.73 -1.80 2.72
C ARG A 148 -5.10 -2.39 1.46
N LEU A 149 -4.05 -1.76 0.93
CA LEU A 149 -3.35 -2.25 -0.26
C LEU A 149 -2.70 -3.61 -0.01
N HIS A 150 -2.04 -3.79 1.15
CA HIS A 150 -1.49 -5.09 1.54
C HIS A 150 -2.57 -6.17 1.60
N ASN A 151 -3.72 -5.88 2.23
CA ASN A 151 -4.84 -6.81 2.31
C ASN A 151 -5.45 -7.14 0.93
N LEU A 152 -5.45 -6.20 -0.01
CA LEU A 152 -5.87 -6.46 -1.40
C LEU A 152 -4.89 -7.36 -2.15
N ARG A 153 -3.58 -7.15 -1.98
CA ARG A 153 -2.54 -7.99 -2.58
C ARG A 153 -2.67 -9.44 -2.13
N ASN A 154 -3.15 -9.65 -0.90
CA ASN A 154 -3.36 -10.95 -0.26
C ASN A 154 -4.86 -11.29 -0.09
N LEU A 155 -5.70 -10.86 -1.03
CA LEU A 155 -7.16 -11.00 -0.92
C LEU A 155 -7.61 -12.46 -0.79
N GLU A 156 -6.88 -13.39 -1.37
CA GLU A 156 -7.17 -14.84 -1.35
C GLU A 156 -7.01 -15.44 0.05
N GLU A 157 -6.24 -14.82 0.94
CA GLU A 157 -6.12 -15.22 2.34
C GLU A 157 -7.35 -14.85 3.19
N LEU A 158 -8.16 -13.89 2.70
CA LEU A 158 -9.36 -13.48 3.41
C LEU A 158 -10.51 -14.47 3.20
N PRO A 159 -11.38 -14.67 4.22
CA PRO A 159 -12.64 -15.38 4.06
C PRO A 159 -13.48 -14.79 2.91
N VAL A 160 -14.17 -15.65 2.17
CA VAL A 160 -14.93 -15.26 0.96
C VAL A 160 -15.92 -14.14 1.27
N GLU A 161 -16.57 -14.19 2.42
CA GLU A 161 -17.57 -13.21 2.88
C GLU A 161 -16.96 -11.81 3.07
N LYS A 162 -15.66 -11.75 3.41
CA LYS A 162 -14.93 -10.48 3.62
C LYS A 162 -14.34 -9.90 2.33
N ARG A 163 -14.15 -10.75 1.28
CA ARG A 163 -13.52 -10.32 0.02
C ARG A 163 -14.34 -9.26 -0.70
N ALA A 164 -15.64 -9.50 -0.87
CA ALA A 164 -16.54 -8.59 -1.58
C ALA A 164 -16.59 -7.20 -0.92
N ARG A 165 -16.71 -7.16 0.42
CA ARG A 165 -16.69 -5.92 1.18
C ARG A 165 -15.34 -5.20 1.03
N ASN A 166 -14.23 -5.93 1.15
CA ASN A 166 -12.87 -5.39 1.03
C ASN A 166 -12.65 -4.77 -0.35
N LEU A 167 -13.06 -5.45 -1.42
CA LEU A 167 -13.00 -4.97 -2.79
C LEU A 167 -13.85 -3.70 -2.99
N GLY A 168 -15.09 -3.70 -2.50
CA GLY A 168 -15.99 -2.55 -2.61
C GLY A 168 -15.45 -1.31 -1.88
N GLU A 169 -15.06 -1.45 -0.61
CA GLU A 169 -14.46 -0.35 0.15
C GLU A 169 -13.18 0.17 -0.52
N SER A 170 -12.36 -0.73 -1.06
CA SER A 170 -11.11 -0.34 -1.73
C SER A 170 -11.37 0.45 -3.00
N MET A 171 -12.32 0.03 -3.81
CA MET A 171 -12.66 0.69 -5.09
C MET A 171 -13.37 2.03 -4.88
N TYR A 172 -14.34 2.08 -3.95
CA TYR A 172 -15.23 3.25 -3.84
C TYR A 172 -14.80 4.25 -2.77
N VAL A 173 -13.89 3.88 -1.87
CA VAL A 173 -13.38 4.76 -0.83
C VAL A 173 -11.89 5.02 -1.01
N PHE A 174 -11.06 3.96 -1.02
CA PHE A 174 -9.60 4.12 -0.98
C PHE A 174 -8.98 4.50 -2.33
N ALA A 175 -9.50 4.03 -3.46
CA ALA A 175 -8.99 4.44 -4.78
C ALA A 175 -9.21 5.94 -5.07
N PRO A 176 -10.42 6.53 -4.81
CA PRO A 176 -10.61 7.97 -4.89
C PRO A 176 -9.71 8.78 -3.95
N LEU A 177 -9.49 8.30 -2.72
CA LEU A 177 -8.60 8.95 -1.77
C LEU A 177 -7.15 8.93 -2.25
N ALA A 178 -6.65 7.79 -2.71
CA ALA A 178 -5.32 7.67 -3.29
C ALA A 178 -5.14 8.64 -4.48
N HIS A 179 -6.18 8.81 -5.30
CA HIS A 179 -6.19 9.78 -6.39
C HIS A 179 -6.02 11.22 -5.90
N GLN A 180 -6.83 11.63 -4.90
CA GLN A 180 -6.77 12.99 -4.34
C GLN A 180 -5.42 13.29 -3.68
N MET A 181 -4.76 12.26 -3.14
CA MET A 181 -3.43 12.38 -2.52
C MET A 181 -2.27 12.28 -3.53
N GLY A 182 -2.55 12.14 -4.84
CA GLY A 182 -1.52 12.01 -5.87
C GLY A 182 -0.85 10.63 -5.92
N LEU A 183 -1.34 9.65 -5.16
CA LEU A 183 -0.80 8.28 -5.11
C LEU A 183 -1.35 7.45 -6.28
N TYR A 184 -1.04 7.87 -7.50
CA TYR A 184 -1.62 7.30 -8.72
C TYR A 184 -1.23 5.84 -8.97
N SER A 185 -0.06 5.40 -8.53
CA SER A 185 0.36 3.98 -8.60
C SER A 185 -0.53 3.10 -7.74
N ILE A 186 -0.72 3.48 -6.49
CA ILE A 186 -1.58 2.77 -5.53
C ILE A 186 -3.04 2.76 -6.01
N LYS A 187 -3.55 3.90 -6.45
CA LYS A 187 -4.90 3.99 -7.06
C LYS A 187 -5.05 3.00 -8.22
N SER A 188 -4.12 3.04 -9.17
CA SER A 188 -4.15 2.15 -10.35
C SER A 188 -4.09 0.68 -9.97
N GLU A 189 -3.31 0.33 -8.95
CA GLU A 189 -3.21 -1.05 -8.47
C GLU A 189 -4.51 -1.51 -7.80
N ILE A 190 -5.11 -0.69 -6.93
CA ILE A 190 -6.41 -0.98 -6.31
C ILE A 190 -7.48 -1.23 -7.39
N GLU A 191 -7.60 -0.34 -8.37
CA GLU A 191 -8.56 -0.46 -9.46
C GLU A 191 -8.33 -1.73 -10.29
N ASN A 192 -7.08 -2.08 -10.55
CA ASN A 192 -6.72 -3.25 -11.32
C ASN A 192 -6.99 -4.56 -10.56
N ILE A 193 -6.68 -4.62 -9.26
CA ILE A 193 -7.03 -5.74 -8.41
C ILE A 193 -8.56 -5.89 -8.34
N TRP A 194 -9.28 -4.78 -8.15
CA TRP A 194 -10.74 -4.82 -8.15
C TRP A 194 -11.29 -5.43 -9.45
N MET A 195 -10.82 -4.99 -10.60
CA MET A 195 -11.29 -5.52 -11.89
C MET A 195 -11.00 -7.02 -12.04
N LYS A 196 -9.81 -7.46 -11.61
CA LYS A 196 -9.42 -8.87 -11.66
C LYS A 196 -10.42 -9.80 -10.96
N TYR A 197 -11.01 -9.34 -9.84
CA TYR A 197 -11.96 -10.13 -9.05
C TYR A 197 -13.43 -9.83 -9.37
N ALA A 198 -13.79 -8.60 -9.72
CA ALA A 198 -15.15 -8.20 -10.00
C ALA A 198 -15.55 -8.49 -11.46
N LEU A 199 -14.62 -8.40 -12.41
CA LEU A 199 -14.82 -8.56 -13.85
C LEU A 199 -13.74 -9.48 -14.45
N PRO A 200 -13.65 -10.75 -14.00
CA PRO A 200 -12.52 -11.61 -14.35
C PRO A 200 -12.43 -11.99 -15.83
N ALA A 201 -13.53 -11.99 -16.56
CA ALA A 201 -13.55 -12.28 -17.99
C ALA A 201 -12.95 -11.11 -18.79
N GLU A 202 -13.45 -9.89 -18.56
CA GLU A 202 -12.98 -8.67 -19.19
C GLU A 202 -11.53 -8.37 -18.81
N TYR A 203 -11.15 -8.63 -17.55
CA TYR A 203 -9.77 -8.47 -17.10
C TYR A 203 -8.83 -9.36 -17.92
N ARG A 204 -9.12 -10.66 -18.04
CA ARG A 204 -8.28 -11.61 -18.79
C ARG A 204 -8.20 -11.25 -20.26
N GLU A 205 -9.33 -10.93 -20.90
CA GLU A 205 -9.35 -10.53 -22.31
C GLU A 205 -8.40 -9.35 -22.58
N ILE A 206 -8.48 -8.30 -21.76
CA ILE A 206 -7.63 -7.11 -21.94
C ILE A 206 -6.18 -7.42 -21.56
N GLU A 207 -5.92 -8.16 -20.51
CA GLU A 207 -4.58 -8.55 -20.09
C GLU A 207 -3.87 -9.34 -21.20
N ASP A 208 -4.55 -10.28 -21.85
CA ASP A 208 -3.99 -11.08 -22.94
C ASP A 208 -3.71 -10.22 -24.17
N LYS A 209 -4.60 -9.28 -24.51
CA LYS A 209 -4.36 -8.31 -25.60
C LYS A 209 -3.15 -7.42 -25.30
N VAL A 210 -3.02 -6.91 -24.07
CA VAL A 210 -1.85 -6.11 -23.65
C VAL A 210 -0.56 -6.91 -23.74
N LYS A 211 -0.54 -8.16 -23.26
CA LYS A 211 0.64 -9.04 -23.36
C LYS A 211 1.03 -9.31 -24.81
N ALA A 212 0.05 -9.58 -25.67
CA ALA A 212 0.29 -9.83 -27.10
C ALA A 212 0.89 -8.59 -27.80
N GLU A 213 0.34 -7.42 -27.52
CA GLU A 213 0.79 -6.16 -28.13
C GLU A 213 2.18 -5.75 -27.64
N MET A 214 2.47 -5.93 -26.35
CA MET A 214 3.80 -5.70 -25.78
C MET A 214 4.85 -6.63 -26.34
N GLY A 215 4.49 -7.89 -26.64
CA GLY A 215 5.39 -8.84 -27.31
C GLY A 215 5.72 -8.41 -28.75
N ARG A 216 4.79 -7.73 -29.44
CA ARG A 216 4.97 -7.25 -30.80
C ARG A 216 5.71 -5.91 -30.87
N GLN A 217 5.33 -4.94 -30.03
CA GLN A 217 5.77 -3.54 -30.15
C GLN A 217 6.83 -3.14 -29.10
N GLY A 218 7.04 -3.91 -28.03
CA GLY A 218 7.92 -3.49 -26.94
C GLY A 218 9.38 -3.24 -27.40
N THR A 219 9.89 -4.06 -28.30
CA THR A 219 11.24 -3.89 -28.88
C THR A 219 11.28 -2.69 -29.83
N GLU A 220 10.28 -2.53 -30.67
CA GLU A 220 10.17 -1.43 -31.63
C GLU A 220 10.09 -0.07 -30.94
N ILE A 221 9.24 0.06 -29.91
CA ILE A 221 9.13 1.31 -29.13
C ILE A 221 10.46 1.65 -28.47
N THR A 222 11.15 0.67 -27.91
CA THR A 222 12.46 0.89 -27.28
C THR A 222 13.49 1.38 -28.28
N GLN A 223 13.62 0.71 -29.41
CA GLN A 223 14.63 1.04 -30.43
C GLN A 223 14.29 2.32 -31.21
N THR A 224 13.02 2.53 -31.55
CA THR A 224 12.60 3.62 -32.45
C THR A 224 12.42 4.94 -31.68
N PHE A 225 12.02 4.91 -30.42
CA PHE A 225 11.70 6.12 -29.64
C PHE A 225 12.65 6.33 -28.46
N LEU A 226 12.86 5.30 -27.63
CA LEU A 226 13.59 5.51 -26.37
C LEU A 226 15.09 5.71 -26.58
N GLU A 227 15.73 4.89 -27.39
CA GLU A 227 17.18 5.00 -27.62
C GLU A 227 17.57 6.31 -28.31
N PRO A 228 16.93 6.78 -29.39
CA PRO A 228 17.24 8.08 -29.98
C PRO A 228 17.03 9.26 -29.01
N ILE A 229 15.99 9.22 -28.19
CA ILE A 229 15.75 10.28 -27.18
C ILE A 229 16.87 10.30 -26.12
N LYS A 230 17.30 9.13 -25.64
CA LYS A 230 18.41 9.03 -24.68
C LYS A 230 19.72 9.55 -25.28
N GLU A 231 20.01 9.22 -26.54
CA GLU A 231 21.20 9.70 -27.24
C GLU A 231 21.20 11.22 -27.37
N ILE A 232 20.10 11.83 -27.77
CA ILE A 232 19.96 13.28 -27.87
C ILE A 232 20.18 13.95 -26.51
N LEU A 233 19.50 13.49 -25.46
CA LEU A 233 19.60 14.05 -24.11
C LEU A 233 21.00 13.89 -23.52
N ALA A 234 21.65 12.76 -23.76
CA ALA A 234 23.02 12.52 -23.35
C ALA A 234 24.02 13.41 -24.11
N GLY A 235 23.79 13.63 -25.41
CA GLY A 235 24.59 14.54 -26.24
C GLY A 235 24.55 15.98 -25.78
N GLU A 236 23.45 16.44 -25.23
CA GLU A 236 23.27 17.76 -24.61
C GLU A 236 23.80 17.84 -23.17
N GLY A 237 24.39 16.76 -22.62
CA GLY A 237 24.96 16.73 -21.26
C GLY A 237 23.91 16.79 -20.15
N LEU A 238 22.65 16.48 -20.42
CA LEU A 238 21.55 16.52 -19.45
C LEU A 238 21.54 15.27 -18.58
N ASN A 239 21.35 15.45 -17.28
CA ASN A 239 21.05 14.34 -16.37
C ASN A 239 19.56 14.04 -16.42
N PHE A 240 19.19 12.86 -16.87
CA PHE A 240 17.78 12.44 -17.01
C PHE A 240 17.56 11.01 -16.54
N THR A 241 16.32 10.73 -16.17
CA THR A 241 15.83 9.38 -15.88
C THR A 241 14.64 9.07 -16.80
N VAL A 242 14.70 7.94 -17.48
CA VAL A 242 13.60 7.47 -18.33
C VAL A 242 12.75 6.49 -17.54
N SER A 243 11.45 6.75 -17.47
CA SER A 243 10.47 5.87 -16.88
C SER A 243 9.39 5.52 -17.92
N THR A 244 9.09 4.25 -18.06
CA THR A 244 8.01 3.76 -18.92
C THR A 244 6.94 3.08 -18.07
N ARG A 245 5.68 3.26 -18.42
CA ARG A 245 4.56 2.61 -17.73
C ARG A 245 3.57 2.04 -18.74
N ILE A 246 3.30 0.75 -18.61
CA ILE A 246 2.23 0.09 -19.34
C ILE A 246 0.90 0.46 -18.67
N LYS A 247 -0.13 0.74 -19.49
CA LYS A 247 -1.48 0.97 -18.98
C LYS A 247 -2.03 -0.32 -18.36
N THR A 248 -2.65 -0.22 -17.20
CA THR A 248 -3.29 -1.37 -16.56
C THR A 248 -4.57 -1.79 -17.31
N PRO A 249 -4.97 -3.07 -17.28
CA PRO A 249 -6.22 -3.55 -17.84
C PRO A 249 -7.43 -2.71 -17.43
N TYR A 250 -7.55 -2.33 -16.16
CA TYR A 250 -8.62 -1.43 -15.71
C TYR A 250 -8.58 -0.06 -16.39
N SER A 251 -7.40 0.54 -16.54
CA SER A 251 -7.24 1.84 -17.19
C SER A 251 -7.69 1.82 -18.66
N ILE A 252 -7.38 0.73 -19.36
CA ILE A 252 -7.79 0.51 -20.73
C ILE A 252 -9.31 0.29 -20.78
N TRP A 253 -9.84 -0.66 -20.02
CA TRP A 253 -11.26 -0.97 -19.93
C TRP A 253 -12.10 0.28 -19.63
N SER A 254 -11.70 1.06 -18.63
CA SER A 254 -12.41 2.29 -18.25
C SER A 254 -12.46 3.30 -19.38
N LYS A 255 -11.38 3.45 -20.17
CA LYS A 255 -11.35 4.34 -21.33
C LYS A 255 -12.21 3.81 -22.49
N MET A 256 -12.13 2.51 -22.78
CA MET A 256 -13.00 1.87 -23.78
C MET A 256 -14.49 2.13 -23.47
N LYS A 257 -14.90 1.91 -22.22
CA LYS A 257 -16.28 2.13 -21.77
C LYS A 257 -16.69 3.60 -21.83
N LYS A 258 -15.85 4.51 -21.33
CA LYS A 258 -16.16 5.96 -21.30
C LYS A 258 -16.24 6.59 -22.68
N ARG A 259 -15.41 6.13 -23.63
CA ARG A 259 -15.35 6.68 -24.99
C ARG A 259 -16.14 5.86 -25.99
N ASN A 260 -16.62 4.68 -25.60
CA ASN A 260 -17.28 3.70 -26.47
C ASN A 260 -16.43 3.34 -27.70
N VAL A 261 -15.14 3.04 -27.47
CA VAL A 261 -14.16 2.70 -28.51
C VAL A 261 -13.53 1.33 -28.23
N PRO A 262 -13.02 0.64 -29.27
CA PRO A 262 -12.35 -0.64 -29.12
C PRO A 262 -10.96 -0.49 -28.44
N PHE A 263 -10.34 -1.63 -28.12
CA PHE A 263 -9.03 -1.71 -27.46
C PHE A 263 -7.94 -0.98 -28.26
N GLU A 264 -7.92 -1.15 -29.57
CA GLU A 264 -6.92 -0.62 -30.49
C GLU A 264 -6.85 0.92 -30.53
N GLU A 265 -7.93 1.58 -30.15
CA GLU A 265 -7.99 3.06 -30.07
C GLU A 265 -7.56 3.60 -28.68
N VAL A 266 -7.37 2.72 -27.70
CA VAL A 266 -7.01 3.10 -26.32
C VAL A 266 -5.58 2.74 -25.99
N PHE A 267 -5.13 1.59 -26.47
CA PHE A 267 -3.78 1.06 -26.21
C PHE A 267 -2.74 1.81 -27.03
#